data_73cbd65d7fcd60209894e8b569f799d2
#
_entry.id   73cbd65d7fcd60209894e8b569f799d2
#
_cell.length_a   1.000
_cell.length_b   1.000
_cell.length_c   1.000
_cell.angle_alpha   90.00
_cell.angle_beta   90.00
_cell.angle_gamma   90.00
#
_symmetry.space_group_name_H-M   'P 1'
#
loop_
_entity.id
_entity.type
_entity.pdbx_description
1 polymer ?
#
loop_
_entity_poly.entity_id
_entity_poly.type
_entity_poly.pdbx_seq_one_letter_code
_entity_poly.pdbx_strand_id
1 'polypeptide(L)'
;MQTRTQFEDIQNYLTDASNMPGGRAEKLFVPATSAAVAEILREANAEGTPVTVSGARTGTVGGAVPFGGCVLSLEKLDGITVDPDKKVVKVGAGVILGDLQKEVERHGLFYPPDPTEWSCQIGGNIATNASGARSFKYGATREYARALRVVLADGDILSIERGEFIADPDGVLRVKTDKGNAIEIKVPTYERPNVRKNVSGYFNSDRLDAVDLFIGSEGTLGVIVEAELSLLEKPKGFFSGIVFFPEESDLLTFVDAVRNALPKHPVATAPGSDKRADGGVRVPIDATLLEYFDANSLKLISEKFPETPSGMAGAIFFEQETTAENEDALLGSWNELLERHNAAESASWFTTNEQDLGKMREFRHALPVTVNERVVRNKQKKIGTDMAVPDDKFASFLRFYKDILESSGIEFVIFGHIGDSHLHANLLPKNEAEATRSRQIYGRCIAQAIMLGGCVSAEHGIGKLKRNYLAAMMGERYLNEMAEVKRALDPKGILGRGNVFSEAYLTA
;
A
#
# COMPACT_ATOMS: atom_id res chain seq x y z
N MET A 1 20.48 -14.17 -21.97
CA MET A 1 19.07 -13.75 -21.81
C MET A 1 18.18 -14.98 -21.93
N GLN A 2 17.30 -15.26 -20.97
CA GLN A 2 16.39 -16.39 -21.03
C GLN A 2 15.07 -15.95 -21.64
N THR A 3 14.81 -16.30 -22.89
CA THR A 3 13.52 -16.10 -23.56
C THR A 3 12.74 -17.41 -23.51
N ARG A 4 11.51 -17.37 -23.05
CA ARG A 4 10.62 -18.54 -22.97
C ARG A 4 9.36 -18.27 -23.80
N THR A 5 8.95 -19.27 -24.59
CA THR A 5 7.81 -19.16 -25.52
C THR A 5 6.80 -20.30 -25.33
N GLN A 6 7.13 -21.30 -24.52
CA GLN A 6 6.22 -22.42 -24.24
C GLN A 6 5.16 -21.99 -23.23
N PHE A 7 3.93 -22.46 -23.41
CA PHE A 7 2.82 -22.11 -22.51
C PHE A 7 3.09 -22.50 -21.05
N GLU A 8 3.72 -23.65 -20.85
CA GLU A 8 4.08 -24.18 -19.52
C GLU A 8 5.00 -23.24 -18.75
N ASP A 9 5.87 -22.52 -19.44
CA ASP A 9 6.75 -21.52 -18.85
C ASP A 9 6.04 -20.21 -18.55
N ILE A 10 5.04 -19.84 -19.33
CA ILE A 10 4.37 -18.52 -19.31
C ILE A 10 3.12 -18.53 -18.41
N GLN A 11 2.43 -19.66 -18.30
CA GLN A 11 1.09 -19.75 -17.66
C GLN A 11 1.00 -19.12 -16.27
N ASN A 12 2.06 -19.26 -15.45
CA ASN A 12 2.10 -18.70 -14.11
C ASN A 12 2.22 -17.17 -14.08
N TYR A 13 2.51 -16.53 -15.22
CA TYR A 13 2.63 -15.08 -15.38
C TYR A 13 1.41 -14.45 -16.04
N LEU A 14 0.37 -15.25 -16.35
CA LEU A 14 -0.85 -14.79 -16.99
C LEU A 14 -1.92 -14.33 -16.02
N THR A 15 -1.66 -14.42 -14.71
CA THR A 15 -2.59 -14.04 -13.65
C THR A 15 -1.85 -13.38 -12.49
N ASP A 16 -2.56 -12.62 -11.69
CA ASP A 16 -2.10 -12.06 -10.41
C ASP A 16 -3.16 -12.33 -9.31
N ALA A 17 -2.95 -11.83 -8.09
CA ALA A 17 -3.86 -12.05 -6.97
C ALA A 17 -5.27 -11.43 -7.17
N SER A 18 -5.49 -10.60 -8.21
CA SER A 18 -6.83 -10.14 -8.59
C SER A 18 -7.70 -11.25 -9.18
N ASN A 19 -7.09 -12.34 -9.64
CA ASN A 19 -7.75 -13.37 -10.42
C ASN A 19 -8.51 -12.81 -11.64
N MET A 20 -7.99 -11.75 -12.26
CA MET A 20 -8.56 -11.20 -13.49
C MET A 20 -8.40 -12.21 -14.63
N PRO A 21 -9.49 -12.59 -15.32
CA PRO A 21 -9.41 -13.61 -16.37
C PRO A 21 -8.89 -13.04 -17.69
N GLY A 22 -8.48 -13.95 -18.59
CA GLY A 22 -8.15 -13.62 -19.98
C GLY A 22 -6.70 -13.17 -20.21
N GLY A 23 -5.83 -13.34 -19.21
CA GLY A 23 -4.40 -13.06 -19.40
C GLY A 23 -3.79 -13.91 -20.51
N ARG A 24 -2.97 -13.28 -21.38
CA ARG A 24 -2.25 -13.92 -22.46
C ARG A 24 -0.97 -13.16 -22.80
N ALA A 25 0.08 -13.89 -23.16
CA ALA A 25 1.34 -13.35 -23.65
C ALA A 25 2.00 -14.36 -24.58
N GLU A 26 2.79 -13.87 -25.51
CA GLU A 26 3.52 -14.68 -26.50
C GLU A 26 4.92 -15.07 -26.01
N LYS A 27 5.52 -14.24 -25.16
CA LYS A 27 6.91 -14.41 -24.67
C LYS A 27 7.03 -14.04 -23.21
N LEU A 28 7.95 -14.70 -22.52
CA LEU A 28 8.41 -14.36 -21.19
C LEU A 28 9.91 -14.10 -21.23
N PHE A 29 10.33 -12.96 -20.72
CA PHE A 29 11.72 -12.59 -20.49
C PHE A 29 12.04 -12.55 -19.00
N VAL A 30 13.20 -13.13 -18.64
CA VAL A 30 13.69 -13.14 -17.25
C VAL A 30 15.14 -12.62 -17.25
N PRO A 31 15.37 -11.31 -17.39
CA PRO A 31 16.71 -10.71 -17.41
C PRO A 31 17.34 -10.74 -16.01
N ALA A 32 18.68 -10.88 -15.98
CA ALA A 32 19.46 -10.83 -14.75
C ALA A 32 20.26 -9.51 -14.60
N THR A 33 20.14 -8.57 -15.52
CA THR A 33 20.83 -7.27 -15.47
C THR A 33 19.96 -6.16 -16.05
N SER A 34 20.20 -4.93 -15.60
CA SER A 34 19.55 -3.72 -16.15
C SER A 34 19.83 -3.54 -17.64
N ALA A 35 21.04 -3.91 -18.11
CA ALA A 35 21.39 -3.85 -19.53
C ALA A 35 20.53 -4.81 -20.38
N ALA A 36 20.27 -6.02 -19.88
CA ALA A 36 19.38 -6.96 -20.57
C ALA A 36 17.92 -6.46 -20.60
N VAL A 37 17.44 -5.80 -19.53
CA VAL A 37 16.14 -5.12 -19.54
C VAL A 37 16.10 -4.04 -20.60
N ALA A 38 17.14 -3.21 -20.72
CA ALA A 38 17.24 -2.14 -21.71
C ALA A 38 17.24 -2.68 -23.15
N GLU A 39 17.90 -3.80 -23.43
CA GLU A 39 17.89 -4.46 -24.74
C GLU A 39 16.50 -4.97 -25.09
N ILE A 40 15.82 -5.68 -24.17
CA ILE A 40 14.46 -6.18 -24.36
C ILE A 40 13.48 -5.04 -24.66
N LEU A 41 13.54 -3.95 -23.89
CA LEU A 41 12.64 -2.81 -24.11
C LEU A 41 12.92 -2.11 -25.44
N ARG A 42 14.18 -1.99 -25.83
CA ARG A 42 14.54 -1.39 -27.13
C ARG A 42 13.97 -2.19 -28.30
N GLU A 43 14.08 -3.52 -28.24
CA GLU A 43 13.49 -4.41 -29.25
C GLU A 43 11.96 -4.31 -29.25
N ALA A 44 11.33 -4.43 -28.05
CA ALA A 44 9.88 -4.31 -27.92
C ALA A 44 9.37 -2.96 -28.43
N ASN A 45 10.08 -1.87 -28.13
CA ASN A 45 9.73 -0.53 -28.61
C ASN A 45 9.87 -0.41 -30.12
N ALA A 46 10.93 -0.98 -30.72
CA ALA A 46 11.09 -0.97 -32.16
C ALA A 46 9.90 -1.66 -32.86
N GLU A 47 9.47 -2.79 -32.36
CA GLU A 47 8.36 -3.60 -32.87
C GLU A 47 6.96 -3.09 -32.47
N GLY A 48 6.85 -2.21 -31.47
CA GLY A 48 5.57 -1.83 -30.86
C GLY A 48 4.94 -2.94 -30.01
N THR A 49 5.74 -3.91 -29.56
CA THR A 49 5.29 -5.05 -28.77
C THR A 49 4.91 -4.61 -27.36
N PRO A 50 3.69 -4.91 -26.86
CA PRO A 50 3.31 -4.61 -25.49
C PRO A 50 4.18 -5.34 -24.46
N VAL A 51 4.55 -4.65 -23.38
CA VAL A 51 5.34 -5.21 -22.28
C VAL A 51 4.57 -5.07 -20.97
N THR A 52 4.29 -6.21 -20.34
CA THR A 52 3.76 -6.26 -18.97
C THR A 52 4.89 -6.59 -18.00
N VAL A 53 5.21 -5.65 -17.11
CA VAL A 53 6.21 -5.88 -16.07
C VAL A 53 5.60 -6.76 -14.99
N SER A 54 6.33 -7.79 -14.57
CA SER A 54 5.88 -8.75 -13.56
C SER A 54 6.88 -8.83 -12.41
N GLY A 55 6.39 -8.50 -11.22
CA GLY A 55 7.02 -8.87 -9.95
C GLY A 55 6.48 -10.21 -9.43
N ALA A 56 6.25 -10.29 -8.12
CA ALA A 56 5.70 -11.49 -7.47
C ALA A 56 4.20 -11.73 -7.75
N ARG A 57 3.52 -10.83 -8.45
CA ARG A 57 2.08 -10.93 -8.83
C ARG A 57 1.12 -10.96 -7.64
N THR A 58 1.51 -10.38 -6.52
CA THR A 58 0.70 -10.27 -5.30
C THR A 58 -0.34 -9.14 -5.37
N GLY A 59 -0.28 -8.30 -6.41
CA GLY A 59 -1.21 -7.20 -6.65
C GLY A 59 -2.63 -7.67 -6.94
N THR A 60 -3.63 -6.91 -6.45
CA THR A 60 -5.06 -7.28 -6.47
C THR A 60 -5.90 -6.52 -7.50
N VAL A 61 -5.28 -5.74 -8.39
CA VAL A 61 -5.97 -4.85 -9.33
C VAL A 61 -5.73 -5.19 -10.82
N GLY A 62 -5.12 -6.36 -11.10
CA GLY A 62 -4.87 -6.82 -12.47
C GLY A 62 -3.69 -6.09 -13.15
N GLY A 63 -2.84 -5.43 -12.39
CA GLY A 63 -1.71 -4.65 -12.92
C GLY A 63 -0.68 -5.52 -13.65
N ALA A 64 -0.42 -6.72 -13.17
CA ALA A 64 0.54 -7.66 -13.74
C ALA A 64 -0.07 -8.67 -14.74
N VAL A 65 -1.38 -8.58 -15.04
CA VAL A 65 -2.04 -9.46 -16.00
C VAL A 65 -1.80 -8.97 -17.44
N PRO A 66 -1.11 -9.73 -18.29
CA PRO A 66 -0.85 -9.34 -19.68
C PRO A 66 -2.07 -9.58 -20.58
N PHE A 67 -2.25 -8.75 -21.59
CA PHE A 67 -3.27 -8.93 -22.64
C PHE A 67 -2.64 -8.90 -24.05
N GLY A 68 -1.54 -9.62 -24.23
CA GLY A 68 -0.74 -9.76 -25.46
C GLY A 68 0.70 -9.27 -25.24
N GLY A 69 1.53 -9.45 -26.24
CA GLY A 69 2.95 -9.08 -26.23
C GLY A 69 3.79 -9.95 -25.32
N CYS A 70 4.64 -9.36 -24.51
CA CYS A 70 5.54 -10.10 -23.64
C CYS A 70 5.38 -9.75 -22.16
N VAL A 71 5.74 -10.71 -21.32
CA VAL A 71 5.94 -10.50 -19.88
C VAL A 71 7.43 -10.30 -19.63
N LEU A 72 7.76 -9.31 -18.82
CA LEU A 72 9.10 -9.02 -18.31
C LEU A 72 9.14 -9.28 -16.82
N SER A 73 9.64 -10.45 -16.40
CA SER A 73 9.83 -10.81 -14.99
C SER A 73 11.16 -10.27 -14.47
N LEU A 74 11.12 -9.57 -13.34
CA LEU A 74 12.31 -8.97 -12.73
C LEU A 74 12.92 -9.85 -11.61
N GLU A 75 12.46 -11.09 -11.45
CA GLU A 75 12.82 -11.98 -10.35
C GLU A 75 14.32 -12.28 -10.21
N LYS A 76 15.12 -12.06 -11.26
CA LYS A 76 16.58 -12.25 -11.25
C LYS A 76 17.38 -11.00 -10.92
N LEU A 77 16.71 -9.88 -10.68
CA LEU A 77 17.33 -8.66 -10.17
C LEU A 77 17.25 -8.67 -8.63
N ASP A 78 17.94 -9.59 -7.98
CA ASP A 78 17.76 -9.99 -6.59
C ASP A 78 18.94 -9.60 -5.66
N GLY A 79 19.82 -8.70 -6.12
CA GLY A 79 20.94 -8.22 -5.33
C GLY A 79 20.53 -7.33 -4.15
N ILE A 80 21.15 -7.54 -2.97
CA ILE A 80 21.00 -6.70 -1.78
C ILE A 80 22.38 -6.25 -1.32
N THR A 81 22.57 -4.96 -1.05
CA THR A 81 23.80 -4.42 -0.47
C THR A 81 23.44 -3.37 0.59
N VAL A 82 23.70 -3.67 1.86
CA VAL A 82 23.44 -2.79 3.00
C VAL A 82 24.69 -1.93 3.29
N ASP A 83 24.49 -0.63 3.46
CA ASP A 83 25.48 0.31 4.02
C ASP A 83 24.99 0.76 5.40
N PRO A 84 25.44 0.10 6.49
CA PRO A 84 24.96 0.40 7.83
C PRO A 84 25.35 1.80 8.32
N ASP A 85 26.48 2.31 7.90
CA ASP A 85 26.98 3.62 8.33
C ASP A 85 26.10 4.75 7.77
N LYS A 86 25.62 4.59 6.54
CA LYS A 86 24.70 5.53 5.92
C LYS A 86 23.24 5.23 6.20
N LYS A 87 22.94 4.09 6.83
CA LYS A 87 21.57 3.56 7.02
C LYS A 87 20.78 3.52 5.70
N VAL A 88 21.39 2.91 4.68
CA VAL A 88 20.75 2.71 3.39
C VAL A 88 20.98 1.29 2.90
N VAL A 89 20.10 0.85 2.02
CA VAL A 89 20.25 -0.41 1.30
C VAL A 89 20.03 -0.19 -0.19
N LYS A 90 20.89 -0.77 -1.00
CA LYS A 90 20.75 -0.84 -2.45
C LYS A 90 20.18 -2.21 -2.82
N VAL A 91 19.07 -2.22 -3.56
CA VAL A 91 18.31 -3.44 -3.86
C VAL A 91 17.91 -3.50 -5.32
N GLY A 92 17.97 -4.69 -5.88
CA GLY A 92 17.34 -5.01 -7.16
C GLY A 92 15.82 -5.13 -7.04
N ALA A 93 15.12 -4.84 -8.12
CA ALA A 93 13.66 -4.87 -8.16
C ALA A 93 13.03 -6.23 -7.84
N GLY A 94 13.75 -7.32 -8.07
CA GLY A 94 13.32 -8.69 -7.81
C GLY A 94 13.49 -9.17 -6.37
N VAL A 95 14.13 -8.37 -5.50
CA VAL A 95 14.32 -8.70 -4.09
C VAL A 95 12.97 -8.88 -3.40
N ILE A 96 12.81 -9.97 -2.66
CA ILE A 96 11.61 -10.24 -1.85
C ILE A 96 11.67 -9.40 -0.58
N LEU A 97 10.56 -8.75 -0.21
CA LEU A 97 10.47 -7.88 0.96
C LEU A 97 10.91 -8.58 2.25
N GLY A 98 10.43 -9.81 2.49
CA GLY A 98 10.80 -10.57 3.68
C GLY A 98 12.30 -10.90 3.76
N ASP A 99 12.98 -11.05 2.62
CA ASP A 99 14.42 -11.29 2.58
C ASP A 99 15.20 -9.99 2.81
N LEU A 100 14.71 -8.86 2.25
CA LEU A 100 15.26 -7.54 2.56
C LEU A 100 15.17 -7.23 4.06
N GLN A 101 14.00 -7.43 4.67
CA GLN A 101 13.79 -7.16 6.11
C GLN A 101 14.73 -8.00 6.97
N LYS A 102 14.86 -9.30 6.69
CA LYS A 102 15.81 -10.19 7.39
C LYS A 102 17.26 -9.73 7.23
N GLU A 103 17.63 -9.30 6.02
CA GLU A 103 19.01 -8.87 5.78
C GLU A 103 19.36 -7.59 6.53
N VAL A 104 18.50 -6.56 6.47
CA VAL A 104 18.76 -5.29 7.17
C VAL A 104 18.74 -5.46 8.70
N GLU A 105 17.91 -6.37 9.22
CA GLU A 105 17.89 -6.68 10.65
C GLU A 105 19.20 -7.27 11.19
N ARG A 106 19.96 -8.00 10.38
CA ARG A 106 21.30 -8.51 10.76
C ARG A 106 22.30 -7.38 11.05
N HIS A 107 22.01 -6.19 10.52
CA HIS A 107 22.80 -4.99 10.73
C HIS A 107 22.22 -4.08 11.83
N GLY A 108 21.22 -4.54 12.59
CA GLY A 108 20.53 -3.72 13.60
C GLY A 108 19.66 -2.61 13.01
N LEU A 109 19.31 -2.73 11.73
CA LEU A 109 18.50 -1.76 10.99
C LEU A 109 17.11 -2.30 10.72
N PHE A 110 16.22 -1.44 10.25
CA PHE A 110 14.81 -1.73 10.03
C PHE A 110 14.30 -1.05 8.76
N TYR A 111 13.58 -1.79 7.92
CA TYR A 111 12.82 -1.27 6.79
C TYR A 111 11.32 -1.32 7.11
N PRO A 112 10.70 -0.16 7.42
CA PRO A 112 9.35 -0.10 8.00
C PRO A 112 8.19 -0.50 7.09
N PRO A 113 8.19 -0.23 5.75
CA PRO A 113 7.05 -0.60 4.91
C PRO A 113 6.70 -2.08 5.05
N ASP A 114 5.46 -2.37 5.45
CA ASP A 114 5.01 -3.70 5.87
C ASP A 114 3.63 -4.04 5.26
N PRO A 115 3.56 -4.20 3.93
CA PRO A 115 2.37 -4.77 3.30
C PRO A 115 2.16 -6.20 3.79
N THR A 116 0.90 -6.64 3.89
CA THR A 116 0.53 -7.94 4.46
C THR A 116 1.20 -9.14 3.75
N GLU A 117 1.58 -8.97 2.50
CA GLU A 117 2.20 -10.04 1.67
C GLU A 117 3.72 -9.88 1.61
N TRP A 118 4.42 -10.66 2.41
CA TRP A 118 5.89 -10.59 2.51
C TRP A 118 6.65 -11.19 1.34
N SER A 119 5.97 -11.99 0.50
CA SER A 119 6.55 -12.54 -0.73
C SER A 119 6.55 -11.55 -1.89
N CYS A 120 6.03 -10.34 -1.69
CA CYS A 120 6.08 -9.28 -2.70
C CYS A 120 7.52 -8.85 -2.99
N GLN A 121 7.74 -8.31 -4.19
CA GLN A 121 9.05 -7.83 -4.63
C GLN A 121 9.16 -6.30 -4.54
N ILE A 122 10.36 -5.82 -4.20
CA ILE A 122 10.63 -4.40 -3.94
C ILE A 122 10.29 -3.52 -5.15
N GLY A 123 10.60 -3.94 -6.36
CA GLY A 123 10.20 -3.19 -7.57
C GLY A 123 8.68 -3.02 -7.69
N GLY A 124 7.91 -4.05 -7.30
CA GLY A 124 6.45 -3.99 -7.21
C GLY A 124 5.99 -3.04 -6.10
N ASN A 125 6.61 -3.10 -4.92
CA ASN A 125 6.28 -2.21 -3.80
C ASN A 125 6.50 -0.74 -4.15
N ILE A 126 7.59 -0.42 -4.85
CA ILE A 126 7.84 0.95 -5.32
C ILE A 126 6.82 1.32 -6.41
N ALA A 127 6.59 0.45 -7.38
CA ALA A 127 5.68 0.71 -8.50
C ALA A 127 4.21 0.90 -8.06
N THR A 128 3.82 0.41 -6.88
CA THR A 128 2.47 0.57 -6.31
C THR A 128 2.44 1.50 -5.10
N ASN A 129 3.59 2.05 -4.69
CA ASN A 129 3.73 2.77 -3.42
C ASN A 129 3.15 1.96 -2.26
N ALA A 130 3.58 0.70 -2.13
CA ALA A 130 3.03 -0.24 -1.17
C ALA A 130 3.11 0.31 0.26
N SER A 131 2.04 0.10 1.00
CA SER A 131 1.87 0.50 2.39
C SER A 131 1.30 -0.66 3.20
N GLY A 132 1.13 -0.48 4.50
CA GLY A 132 0.56 -1.48 5.40
C GLY A 132 0.13 -0.85 6.72
N ALA A 133 -0.05 -1.66 7.76
CA ALA A 133 -0.52 -1.22 9.07
C ALA A 133 0.41 -0.18 9.70
N ARG A 134 1.72 -0.38 9.59
CA ARG A 134 2.74 0.51 10.17
C ARG A 134 2.91 1.82 9.42
N SER A 135 2.26 2.00 8.26
CA SER A 135 2.28 3.27 7.54
C SER A 135 1.68 4.42 8.34
N PHE A 136 0.90 4.11 9.37
CA PHE A 136 0.33 5.10 10.29
C PHE A 136 1.40 5.99 10.92
N LYS A 137 2.51 5.41 11.39
CA LYS A 137 3.68 6.14 11.91
C LYS A 137 4.74 6.38 10.85
N TYR A 138 5.10 5.33 10.11
CA TYR A 138 6.32 5.33 9.32
C TYR A 138 6.12 5.74 7.86
N GLY A 139 4.87 5.93 7.41
CA GLY A 139 4.60 6.22 6.00
C GLY A 139 4.69 5.00 5.09
N ALA A 140 4.56 5.22 3.79
CA ALA A 140 4.59 4.21 2.75
C ALA A 140 6.00 4.06 2.13
N THR A 141 6.14 3.18 1.15
CA THR A 141 7.40 2.94 0.41
C THR A 141 8.04 4.23 -0.12
N ARG A 142 7.25 5.24 -0.51
CA ARG A 142 7.70 6.54 -1.00
C ARG A 142 8.65 7.26 -0.05
N GLU A 143 8.39 7.17 1.25
CA GLU A 143 9.16 7.86 2.28
C GLU A 143 10.60 7.32 2.40
N TYR A 144 10.84 6.10 1.90
CA TYR A 144 12.12 5.40 2.00
C TYR A 144 12.91 5.39 0.70
N ALA A 145 12.29 5.64 -0.45
CA ALA A 145 12.98 5.65 -1.74
C ALA A 145 13.86 6.89 -1.89
N ARG A 146 15.18 6.69 -1.95
CA ARG A 146 16.20 7.75 -2.12
C ARG A 146 16.63 7.90 -3.56
N ALA A 147 16.86 6.79 -4.23
CA ALA A 147 17.28 6.76 -5.62
C ALA A 147 16.61 5.60 -6.35
N LEU A 148 16.38 5.79 -7.63
CA LEU A 148 15.85 4.77 -8.53
C LEU A 148 16.70 4.67 -9.79
N ARG A 149 16.84 3.45 -10.28
CA ARG A 149 17.32 3.18 -11.63
C ARG A 149 16.17 2.62 -12.45
N VAL A 150 15.78 3.36 -13.47
CA VAL A 150 14.60 3.07 -14.31
C VAL A 150 15.04 2.86 -15.74
N VAL A 151 14.56 1.80 -16.38
CA VAL A 151 14.73 1.60 -17.83
C VAL A 151 13.47 2.11 -18.53
N LEU A 152 13.63 3.09 -19.42
CA LEU A 152 12.55 3.69 -20.19
C LEU A 152 12.10 2.78 -21.35
N ALA A 153 10.97 3.10 -21.94
CA ALA A 153 10.38 2.29 -23.01
C ALA A 153 11.29 2.10 -24.24
N ASP A 154 12.16 3.08 -24.55
CA ASP A 154 13.14 3.03 -25.65
C ASP A 154 14.44 2.30 -25.28
N GLY A 155 14.56 1.80 -24.05
CA GLY A 155 15.74 1.14 -23.51
C GLY A 155 16.83 2.11 -23.02
N ASP A 156 16.56 3.41 -22.91
CA ASP A 156 17.44 4.32 -22.20
C ASP A 156 17.31 4.13 -20.69
N ILE A 157 18.40 4.40 -19.96
CA ILE A 157 18.43 4.27 -18.52
C ILE A 157 18.38 5.67 -17.91
N LEU A 158 17.54 5.81 -16.90
CA LEU A 158 17.39 7.00 -16.09
C LEU A 158 17.78 6.64 -14.66
N SER A 159 18.92 7.16 -14.21
CA SER A 159 19.36 7.09 -12.82
C SER A 159 19.01 8.41 -12.14
N ILE A 160 18.19 8.37 -11.09
CA ILE A 160 17.68 9.57 -10.41
C ILE A 160 17.84 9.43 -8.91
N GLU A 161 18.26 10.51 -8.27
CA GLU A 161 18.34 10.65 -6.83
C GLU A 161 17.33 11.69 -6.34
N ARG A 162 16.82 11.50 -5.14
CA ARG A 162 15.88 12.45 -4.52
C ARG A 162 16.53 13.81 -4.34
N GLY A 163 15.85 14.85 -4.84
CA GLY A 163 16.35 16.22 -4.84
C GLY A 163 17.18 16.63 -6.06
N GLU A 164 17.52 15.70 -6.97
CA GLU A 164 18.32 15.98 -8.15
C GLU A 164 17.51 16.65 -9.26
N PHE A 165 16.38 16.07 -9.61
CA PHE A 165 15.47 16.59 -10.64
C PHE A 165 14.14 16.95 -10.02
N ILE A 166 13.88 18.25 -9.91
CA ILE A 166 12.66 18.80 -9.29
C ILE A 166 11.97 19.68 -10.32
N ALA A 167 10.64 19.56 -10.41
CA ALA A 167 9.83 20.39 -11.29
C ALA A 167 10.05 21.89 -11.00
N ASP A 168 10.16 22.67 -12.06
CA ASP A 168 10.29 24.11 -11.99
C ASP A 168 8.96 24.78 -11.62
N PRO A 169 8.98 26.10 -11.32
CA PRO A 169 7.75 26.85 -10.99
C PRO A 169 6.70 26.87 -12.11
N ASP A 170 7.08 26.60 -13.36
CA ASP A 170 6.18 26.52 -14.50
C ASP A 170 5.52 25.15 -14.64
N GLY A 171 5.77 24.23 -13.70
CA GLY A 171 5.21 22.90 -13.67
C GLY A 171 5.84 21.95 -14.70
N VAL A 172 7.11 22.13 -15.05
CA VAL A 172 7.85 21.24 -15.97
C VAL A 172 8.96 20.53 -15.21
N LEU A 173 8.92 19.21 -15.20
CA LEU A 173 9.99 18.37 -14.70
C LEU A 173 10.91 18.00 -15.87
N ARG A 174 12.20 18.39 -15.75
CA ARG A 174 13.24 18.06 -16.73
C ARG A 174 14.18 17.04 -16.14
N VAL A 175 14.22 15.86 -16.79
CA VAL A 175 15.14 14.78 -16.42
C VAL A 175 16.13 14.51 -17.54
N LYS A 176 17.26 13.88 -17.19
CA LYS A 176 18.33 13.55 -18.15
C LYS A 176 18.72 12.09 -17.99
N THR A 177 18.67 11.33 -19.08
CA THR A 177 19.09 9.92 -19.08
C THR A 177 20.60 9.78 -18.90
N ASP A 178 21.07 8.57 -18.55
CA ASP A 178 22.51 8.26 -18.39
C ASP A 178 23.31 8.55 -19.68
N LYS A 179 22.65 8.54 -20.86
CA LYS A 179 23.26 8.93 -22.14
C LYS A 179 23.24 10.43 -22.42
N GLY A 180 22.58 11.20 -21.57
CA GLY A 180 22.48 12.64 -21.70
C GLY A 180 21.27 13.17 -22.45
N ASN A 181 20.31 12.31 -22.84
CA ASN A 181 19.08 12.71 -23.49
C ASN A 181 18.16 13.42 -22.48
N ALA A 182 17.71 14.64 -22.81
CA ALA A 182 16.77 15.39 -21.99
C ALA A 182 15.33 15.00 -22.29
N ILE A 183 14.52 14.88 -21.26
CA ILE A 183 13.07 14.61 -21.34
C ILE A 183 12.35 15.68 -20.53
N GLU A 184 11.37 16.34 -21.13
CA GLU A 184 10.49 17.29 -20.46
C GLU A 184 9.14 16.65 -20.18
N ILE A 185 8.67 16.77 -18.93
CA ILE A 185 7.44 16.17 -18.44
C ILE A 185 6.61 17.29 -17.81
N LYS A 186 5.41 17.53 -18.31
CA LYS A 186 4.47 18.43 -17.66
C LYS A 186 3.89 17.77 -16.44
N VAL A 187 4.01 18.42 -15.28
CA VAL A 187 3.42 17.96 -14.03
C VAL A 187 1.90 18.08 -14.11
N PRO A 188 1.13 17.03 -13.78
CA PRO A 188 -0.31 17.11 -13.74
C PRO A 188 -0.82 18.14 -12.71
N THR A 189 -1.92 18.80 -13.01
CA THR A 189 -2.45 19.94 -12.24
C THR A 189 -3.59 19.58 -11.28
N TYR A 190 -3.97 18.31 -11.16
CA TYR A 190 -5.04 17.90 -10.25
C TYR A 190 -4.62 18.01 -8.78
N GLU A 191 -5.59 18.41 -7.95
CA GLU A 191 -5.42 18.39 -6.51
C GLU A 191 -5.56 16.94 -6.00
N ARG A 192 -4.63 16.52 -5.15
CA ARG A 192 -4.70 15.21 -4.52
C ARG A 192 -5.66 15.26 -3.33
N PRO A 193 -6.51 14.24 -3.13
CA PRO A 193 -7.30 14.11 -1.91
C PRO A 193 -6.45 14.27 -0.65
N ASN A 194 -6.95 15.07 0.30
CA ASN A 194 -6.32 15.24 1.60
C ASN A 194 -6.62 14.04 2.51
N VAL A 195 -6.00 12.91 2.20
CA VAL A 195 -6.13 11.64 2.92
C VAL A 195 -4.75 11.09 3.27
N ARG A 196 -4.66 10.26 4.30
CA ARG A 196 -3.38 9.70 4.77
C ARG A 196 -2.76 8.72 3.79
N LYS A 197 -3.59 7.94 3.08
CA LYS A 197 -3.17 6.97 2.04
C LYS A 197 -3.87 7.24 0.73
N ASN A 198 -3.10 7.37 -0.35
CA ASN A 198 -3.63 7.56 -1.69
C ASN A 198 -2.65 7.09 -2.76
N VAL A 199 -3.07 6.11 -3.55
CA VAL A 199 -2.35 5.59 -4.72
C VAL A 199 -3.21 5.69 -5.99
N SER A 200 -4.14 6.66 -6.03
CA SER A 200 -5.06 6.87 -7.14
C SER A 200 -4.43 7.74 -8.23
N GLY A 201 -3.83 7.10 -9.23
CA GLY A 201 -3.17 7.78 -10.34
C GLY A 201 -1.73 8.19 -10.04
N TYR A 202 -1.10 8.93 -10.97
CA TYR A 202 0.29 9.35 -10.79
C TYR A 202 0.42 10.37 -9.67
N PHE A 203 1.53 10.32 -8.97
CA PHE A 203 1.81 11.31 -7.95
C PHE A 203 2.15 12.67 -8.58
N ASN A 204 1.66 13.74 -7.97
CA ASN A 204 2.00 15.12 -8.33
C ASN A 204 2.16 16.00 -7.09
N SER A 205 2.93 17.06 -7.26
CA SER A 205 3.09 18.17 -6.31
C SER A 205 3.66 19.36 -7.07
N ASP A 206 3.53 20.56 -6.53
CA ASP A 206 4.04 21.80 -7.15
C ASP A 206 5.55 21.76 -7.45
N ARG A 207 6.29 21.00 -6.64
CA ARG A 207 7.72 20.74 -6.82
C ARG A 207 7.98 19.24 -6.92
N LEU A 208 7.36 18.61 -7.92
CA LEU A 208 7.47 17.17 -8.12
C LEU A 208 8.93 16.75 -8.28
N ASP A 209 9.38 15.86 -7.40
CA ASP A 209 10.65 15.16 -7.53
C ASP A 209 10.53 14.00 -8.52
N ALA A 210 11.54 13.79 -9.37
CA ALA A 210 11.52 12.72 -10.37
C ALA A 210 11.37 11.32 -9.74
N VAL A 211 11.95 11.08 -8.56
CA VAL A 211 11.78 9.82 -7.82
C VAL A 211 10.31 9.58 -7.51
N ASP A 212 9.59 10.63 -7.08
CA ASP A 212 8.18 10.53 -6.71
C ASP A 212 7.25 10.22 -7.89
N LEU A 213 7.63 10.62 -9.11
CA LEU A 213 6.84 10.34 -10.31
C LEU A 213 6.75 8.83 -10.62
N PHE A 214 7.87 8.10 -10.42
CA PHE A 214 7.91 6.67 -10.70
C PHE A 214 7.29 5.81 -9.59
N ILE A 215 7.23 6.32 -8.35
CA ILE A 215 6.61 5.61 -7.23
C ILE A 215 5.08 5.65 -7.36
N GLY A 216 4.45 4.48 -7.47
CA GLY A 216 3.01 4.34 -7.70
C GLY A 216 2.62 4.46 -9.19
N SER A 217 3.57 4.40 -10.12
CA SER A 217 3.30 4.47 -11.57
C SER A 217 2.81 3.15 -12.19
N GLU A 218 2.76 2.08 -11.43
CA GLU A 218 2.26 0.75 -11.82
C GLU A 218 2.90 0.18 -13.09
N GLY A 219 4.22 0.45 -13.28
CA GLY A 219 4.99 -0.05 -14.42
C GLY A 219 4.60 0.58 -15.77
N THR A 220 3.93 1.74 -15.76
CA THR A 220 3.48 2.43 -16.98
C THR A 220 4.47 3.48 -17.50
N LEU A 221 5.32 4.04 -16.64
CA LEU A 221 6.24 5.13 -16.99
C LEU A 221 7.68 4.66 -17.24
N GLY A 222 8.02 3.45 -16.83
CA GLY A 222 9.33 2.85 -16.94
C GLY A 222 9.40 1.58 -16.11
N VAL A 223 10.50 0.84 -16.25
CA VAL A 223 10.77 -0.39 -15.51
C VAL A 223 11.81 -0.10 -14.45
N ILE A 224 11.37 -0.07 -13.19
CA ILE A 224 12.27 0.08 -12.04
C ILE A 224 13.11 -1.20 -11.91
N VAL A 225 14.42 -1.09 -12.01
CA VAL A 225 15.35 -2.24 -11.96
C VAL A 225 16.18 -2.29 -10.69
N GLU A 226 16.42 -1.14 -10.07
CA GLU A 226 17.19 -1.01 -8.84
C GLU A 226 16.70 0.21 -8.04
N ALA A 227 16.81 0.15 -6.72
CA ALA A 227 16.51 1.25 -5.83
C ALA A 227 17.53 1.36 -4.69
N GLU A 228 17.74 2.58 -4.19
CA GLU A 228 18.35 2.84 -2.88
C GLU A 228 17.25 3.25 -1.91
N LEU A 229 17.19 2.57 -0.76
CA LEU A 229 16.17 2.78 0.25
C LEU A 229 16.81 3.21 1.58
N SER A 230 16.19 4.18 2.26
CA SER A 230 16.55 4.57 3.62
C SER A 230 16.13 3.50 4.61
N LEU A 231 16.92 3.36 5.66
CA LEU A 231 16.68 2.46 6.78
C LEU A 231 16.61 3.24 8.09
N LEU A 232 15.88 2.69 9.05
CA LEU A 232 15.85 3.19 10.43
C LEU A 232 16.63 2.25 11.35
N GLU A 233 16.93 2.71 12.55
CA GLU A 233 17.40 1.82 13.62
C GLU A 233 16.28 0.86 14.01
N LYS A 234 16.62 -0.41 14.27
CA LYS A 234 15.64 -1.39 14.72
C LYS A 234 15.10 -0.99 16.09
N PRO A 235 13.77 -0.88 16.28
CA PRO A 235 13.17 -0.63 17.59
C PRO A 235 13.63 -1.65 18.61
N LYS A 236 13.87 -1.22 19.85
CA LYS A 236 14.35 -2.09 20.95
C LYS A 236 13.26 -3.03 21.47
N GLY A 237 12.00 -2.61 21.39
CA GLY A 237 10.83 -3.37 21.79
C GLY A 237 9.54 -2.69 21.40
N PHE A 238 8.45 -3.38 21.61
CA PHE A 238 7.10 -2.86 21.38
C PHE A 238 6.22 -3.13 22.59
N PHE A 239 5.43 -2.15 22.95
CA PHE A 239 4.22 -2.32 23.73
C PHE A 239 3.05 -2.47 22.77
N SER A 240 2.22 -3.48 22.97
CA SER A 240 1.10 -3.77 22.09
C SER A 240 -0.14 -4.15 22.88
N GLY A 241 -1.29 -3.88 22.29
CA GLY A 241 -2.56 -4.29 22.90
C GLY A 241 -3.65 -4.55 21.87
N ILE A 242 -4.58 -5.44 22.22
CA ILE A 242 -5.87 -5.58 21.57
C ILE A 242 -6.91 -5.08 22.55
N VAL A 243 -7.48 -3.92 22.27
CA VAL A 243 -8.41 -3.21 23.15
C VAL A 243 -9.81 -3.34 22.60
N PHE A 244 -10.73 -3.80 23.45
CA PHE A 244 -12.13 -4.01 23.11
C PHE A 244 -12.99 -2.85 23.62
N PHE A 245 -13.97 -2.44 22.81
CA PHE A 245 -14.88 -1.35 23.13
C PHE A 245 -16.33 -1.84 23.08
N PRO A 246 -17.11 -1.65 24.17
CA PRO A 246 -18.54 -1.91 24.16
C PRO A 246 -19.31 -1.00 23.20
N GLU A 247 -18.86 0.26 23.06
CA GLU A 247 -19.52 1.29 22.27
C GLU A 247 -18.60 1.80 21.13
N GLU A 248 -19.15 1.92 19.94
CA GLU A 248 -18.38 2.43 18.78
C GLU A 248 -17.99 3.90 18.92
N SER A 249 -18.82 4.71 19.56
CA SER A 249 -18.52 6.13 19.81
C SER A 249 -17.24 6.30 20.62
N ASP A 250 -17.05 5.46 21.65
CA ASP A 250 -15.87 5.49 22.50
C ASP A 250 -14.63 5.04 21.71
N LEU A 251 -14.76 3.98 20.91
CA LEU A 251 -13.70 3.52 19.99
C LEU A 251 -13.26 4.63 19.03
N LEU A 252 -14.20 5.33 18.41
CA LEU A 252 -13.87 6.38 17.45
C LEU A 252 -13.20 7.58 18.12
N THR A 253 -13.67 7.99 19.31
CA THR A 253 -13.02 9.08 20.06
C THR A 253 -11.64 8.70 20.57
N PHE A 254 -11.41 7.43 20.93
CA PHE A 254 -10.09 6.89 21.23
C PHE A 254 -9.15 7.00 20.03
N VAL A 255 -9.59 6.55 18.85
CA VAL A 255 -8.79 6.63 17.62
C VAL A 255 -8.42 8.07 17.29
N ASP A 256 -9.36 9.01 17.41
CA ASP A 256 -9.10 10.44 17.16
C ASP A 256 -8.12 11.00 18.19
N ALA A 257 -8.19 10.59 19.46
CA ALA A 257 -7.23 10.99 20.47
C ALA A 257 -5.81 10.51 20.16
N VAL A 258 -5.64 9.25 19.71
CA VAL A 258 -4.33 8.72 19.30
C VAL A 258 -3.81 9.44 18.05
N ARG A 259 -4.64 9.66 17.03
CA ARG A 259 -4.27 10.41 15.82
C ARG A 259 -3.75 11.82 16.13
N ASN A 260 -4.42 12.52 17.07
CA ASN A 260 -4.05 13.88 17.45
C ASN A 260 -2.83 13.95 18.35
N ALA A 261 -2.43 12.84 18.96
CA ALA A 261 -1.24 12.76 19.79
C ALA A 261 0.04 12.57 18.96
N LEU A 262 -0.07 12.10 17.71
CA LEU A 262 1.10 11.88 16.83
C LEU A 262 1.82 13.19 16.50
N PRO A 263 3.16 13.17 16.43
CA PRO A 263 3.94 14.29 15.89
C PRO A 263 3.52 14.58 14.44
N LYS A 264 3.40 15.85 14.09
CA LYS A 264 2.95 16.26 12.73
C LYS A 264 3.93 15.93 11.59
N HIS A 265 5.11 15.39 11.89
CA HIS A 265 6.11 14.94 10.92
C HIS A 265 6.82 13.68 11.43
N PRO A 266 6.87 12.58 10.66
CA PRO A 266 7.45 11.31 11.09
C PRO A 266 8.96 11.21 10.80
N VAL A 267 9.76 12.26 11.00
CA VAL A 267 11.21 12.17 10.83
C VAL A 267 11.91 12.46 12.13
N ALA A 268 12.36 11.36 12.78
CA ALA A 268 13.54 11.25 13.63
C ALA A 268 13.75 12.33 14.70
N THR A 269 12.91 12.32 15.73
CA THR A 269 13.38 12.68 17.08
C THR A 269 12.79 11.70 18.06
N ALA A 270 13.63 11.09 18.89
CA ALA A 270 13.15 10.33 20.04
C ALA A 270 12.14 11.20 20.82
N PRO A 271 10.97 10.67 21.22
CA PRO A 271 9.95 11.45 21.88
C PRO A 271 10.54 12.05 23.17
N GLY A 272 10.51 13.39 23.24
CA GLY A 272 10.86 14.09 24.45
C GLY A 272 9.86 13.75 25.55
N SER A 273 10.33 13.43 26.76
CA SER A 273 9.46 13.21 27.90
C SER A 273 9.01 14.56 28.47
N ASP A 274 7.71 14.83 28.52
CA ASP A 274 7.15 15.93 29.26
C ASP A 274 7.01 15.57 30.75
N LYS A 275 7.34 16.50 31.66
CA LYS A 275 7.13 16.28 33.10
C LYS A 275 5.68 16.57 33.48
N ARG A 276 5.08 15.66 34.23
CA ARG A 276 3.77 15.87 34.90
C ARG A 276 3.86 16.93 35.99
N ALA A 277 2.71 17.53 36.32
CA ALA A 277 2.60 18.44 37.46
C ALA A 277 2.95 17.78 38.81
N ASP A 278 2.84 16.44 38.89
CA ASP A 278 3.22 15.60 40.02
C ASP A 278 4.70 15.15 40.00
N GLY A 279 5.48 15.60 39.01
CA GLY A 279 6.88 15.23 38.84
C GLY A 279 7.14 13.93 38.06
N GLY A 280 6.08 13.23 37.63
CA GLY A 280 6.17 12.02 36.82
C GLY A 280 6.60 12.31 35.38
N VAL A 281 7.25 11.33 34.74
CA VAL A 281 7.60 11.38 33.31
C VAL A 281 6.37 10.93 32.51
N ARG A 282 5.92 11.76 31.56
CA ARG A 282 4.89 11.39 30.59
C ARG A 282 5.55 10.99 29.30
N VAL A 283 5.27 9.79 28.81
CA VAL A 283 5.66 9.35 27.47
C VAL A 283 4.51 9.66 26.51
N PRO A 284 4.74 10.40 25.43
CA PRO A 284 3.68 10.68 24.47
C PRO A 284 3.20 9.41 23.80
N ILE A 285 1.91 9.37 23.46
CA ILE A 285 1.32 8.34 22.62
C ILE A 285 1.84 8.54 21.19
N ASP A 286 2.51 7.52 20.66
CA ASP A 286 3.13 7.51 19.34
C ASP A 286 2.99 6.12 18.72
N ALA A 287 1.72 5.71 18.51
CA ALA A 287 1.38 4.40 17.99
C ALA A 287 1.97 4.16 16.60
N THR A 288 2.57 3.00 16.38
CA THR A 288 3.10 2.61 15.07
C THR A 288 2.02 2.16 14.12
N LEU A 289 0.94 1.60 14.66
CA LEU A 289 -0.25 1.18 13.92
C LEU A 289 -1.51 1.26 14.79
N LEU A 290 -2.65 1.40 14.13
CA LEU A 290 -3.99 1.21 14.69
C LEU A 290 -4.83 0.40 13.72
N GLU A 291 -5.16 -0.83 14.10
CA GLU A 291 -5.94 -1.77 13.30
C GLU A 291 -7.31 -2.01 13.91
N TYR A 292 -8.35 -1.87 13.12
CA TYR A 292 -9.74 -1.99 13.53
C TYR A 292 -10.32 -3.37 13.23
N PHE A 293 -11.20 -3.84 14.10
CA PHE A 293 -12.05 -5.00 13.93
C PHE A 293 -13.48 -4.63 14.31
N ASP A 294 -14.45 -4.74 13.41
CA ASP A 294 -15.86 -4.56 13.76
C ASP A 294 -16.43 -5.77 14.52
N ALA A 295 -17.65 -5.67 15.02
CA ALA A 295 -18.31 -6.74 15.73
C ALA A 295 -18.42 -8.04 14.92
N ASN A 296 -18.62 -7.95 13.59
CA ASN A 296 -18.67 -9.12 12.71
C ASN A 296 -17.30 -9.78 12.56
N SER A 297 -16.24 -8.97 12.49
CA SER A 297 -14.85 -9.44 12.46
C SER A 297 -14.51 -10.18 13.76
N LEU A 298 -14.87 -9.63 14.92
CA LEU A 298 -14.66 -10.28 16.20
C LEU A 298 -15.43 -11.61 16.31
N LYS A 299 -16.67 -11.63 15.87
CA LYS A 299 -17.47 -12.86 15.80
C LYS A 299 -16.84 -13.91 14.86
N LEU A 300 -16.27 -13.50 13.74
CA LEU A 300 -15.62 -14.43 12.82
C LEU A 300 -14.29 -14.96 13.38
N ILE A 301 -13.50 -14.11 14.02
CA ILE A 301 -12.23 -14.48 14.65
C ILE A 301 -12.46 -15.40 15.85
N SER A 302 -13.54 -15.24 16.63
CA SER A 302 -13.82 -16.08 17.80
C SER A 302 -13.98 -17.58 17.45
N GLU A 303 -14.18 -17.93 16.19
CA GLU A 303 -14.13 -19.33 15.72
C GLU A 303 -12.73 -19.96 15.94
N LYS A 304 -11.65 -19.16 15.89
CA LYS A 304 -10.25 -19.60 16.09
C LYS A 304 -9.66 -19.16 17.45
N PHE A 305 -10.17 -18.07 17.99
CA PHE A 305 -9.77 -17.48 19.28
C PHE A 305 -10.98 -17.35 20.20
N PRO A 306 -11.38 -18.46 20.87
CA PRO A 306 -12.59 -18.51 21.69
C PRO A 306 -12.58 -17.53 22.88
N GLU A 307 -11.39 -17.05 23.28
CA GLU A 307 -11.18 -16.04 24.33
C GLU A 307 -11.60 -14.63 23.90
N THR A 308 -11.93 -14.42 22.63
CA THR A 308 -12.41 -13.13 22.12
C THR A 308 -13.69 -12.71 22.84
N PRO A 309 -13.75 -11.54 23.49
CA PRO A 309 -14.94 -11.10 24.23
C PRO A 309 -16.15 -10.93 23.30
N SER A 310 -17.31 -11.37 23.77
CA SER A 310 -18.59 -11.18 23.08
C SER A 310 -19.25 -9.86 23.44
N GLY A 311 -20.13 -9.34 22.58
CA GLY A 311 -20.92 -8.12 22.88
C GLY A 311 -20.14 -6.81 22.71
N MET A 312 -18.95 -6.85 22.11
CA MET A 312 -18.16 -5.65 21.82
C MET A 312 -18.57 -5.05 20.48
N ALA A 313 -18.63 -3.72 20.41
CA ALA A 313 -18.88 -2.99 19.16
C ALA A 313 -17.69 -3.06 18.20
N GLY A 314 -16.48 -3.22 18.73
CA GLY A 314 -15.26 -3.40 17.96
C GLY A 314 -14.02 -3.54 18.84
N ALA A 315 -12.86 -3.71 18.17
CA ALA A 315 -11.57 -3.72 18.85
C ALA A 315 -10.53 -2.94 18.04
N ILE A 316 -9.50 -2.47 18.74
CA ILE A 316 -8.30 -1.86 18.16
C ILE A 316 -7.08 -2.67 18.55
N PHE A 317 -6.32 -3.13 17.56
CA PHE A 317 -4.96 -3.61 17.78
C PHE A 317 -4.00 -2.44 17.53
N PHE A 318 -3.12 -2.18 18.49
CA PHE A 318 -2.11 -1.15 18.38
C PHE A 318 -0.73 -1.68 18.75
N GLU A 319 0.31 -1.05 18.24
CA GLU A 319 1.70 -1.19 18.65
C GLU A 319 2.30 0.19 18.89
N GLN A 320 3.22 0.30 19.85
CA GLN A 320 4.08 1.47 20.04
C GLN A 320 5.48 1.00 20.43
N GLU A 321 6.52 1.67 19.89
CA GLU A 321 7.90 1.42 20.29
C GLU A 321 8.10 1.71 21.78
N THR A 322 8.85 0.84 22.44
CA THR A 322 9.21 0.97 23.85
C THR A 322 10.66 0.59 24.13
N THR A 323 11.15 0.99 25.27
CA THR A 323 12.45 0.60 25.82
C THR A 323 12.25 0.27 27.31
N ALA A 324 13.17 -0.47 27.92
CA ALA A 324 13.10 -0.80 29.34
C ALA A 324 13.02 0.46 30.23
N GLU A 325 13.57 1.57 29.77
CA GLU A 325 13.62 2.83 30.54
C GLU A 325 12.29 3.60 30.53
N ASN A 326 11.44 3.42 29.50
CA ASN A 326 10.21 4.18 29.34
C ASN A 326 8.93 3.34 29.47
N GLU A 327 9.05 2.02 29.64
CA GLU A 327 7.93 1.07 29.64
C GLU A 327 6.85 1.42 30.65
N ASP A 328 7.20 1.61 31.92
CA ASP A 328 6.22 1.93 32.99
C ASP A 328 5.48 3.25 32.72
N ALA A 329 6.20 4.28 32.28
CA ALA A 329 5.61 5.57 31.97
C ALA A 329 4.71 5.50 30.72
N LEU A 330 5.07 4.69 29.75
CA LEU A 330 4.27 4.44 28.54
C LEU A 330 2.97 3.71 28.90
N LEU A 331 3.06 2.64 29.69
CA LEU A 331 1.90 1.90 30.19
C LEU A 331 0.93 2.83 30.93
N GLY A 332 1.45 3.70 31.81
CA GLY A 332 0.63 4.71 32.49
C GLY A 332 -0.08 5.67 31.54
N SER A 333 0.60 6.12 30.48
CA SER A 333 -0.01 7.02 29.48
C SER A 333 -1.12 6.35 28.67
N TRP A 334 -0.94 5.09 28.29
CA TRP A 334 -1.97 4.30 27.60
C TRP A 334 -3.15 4.00 28.51
N ASN A 335 -2.91 3.62 29.78
CA ASN A 335 -3.96 3.33 30.74
C ASN A 335 -4.90 4.53 30.94
N GLU A 336 -4.33 5.74 31.13
CA GLU A 336 -5.11 6.98 31.25
C GLU A 336 -5.98 7.23 29.99
N LEU A 337 -5.45 6.90 28.81
CA LEU A 337 -6.18 7.07 27.56
C LEU A 337 -7.33 6.06 27.44
N LEU A 338 -7.10 4.81 27.81
CA LEU A 338 -8.10 3.74 27.78
C LEU A 338 -9.26 3.99 28.75
N GLU A 339 -8.96 4.34 30.01
CA GLU A 339 -9.96 4.72 31.00
C GLU A 339 -10.84 5.88 30.53
N ARG A 340 -10.22 6.91 29.95
CA ARG A 340 -10.93 8.11 29.42
C ARG A 340 -11.92 7.78 28.32
N HIS A 341 -11.66 6.74 27.56
CA HIS A 341 -12.48 6.32 26.42
C HIS A 341 -13.28 5.05 26.68
N ASN A 342 -13.53 4.68 27.94
CA ASN A 342 -14.39 3.57 28.35
C ASN A 342 -14.02 2.23 27.70
N ALA A 343 -12.73 1.98 27.47
CA ALA A 343 -12.27 0.69 26.97
C ALA A 343 -12.59 -0.43 27.97
N ALA A 344 -12.90 -1.62 27.49
CA ALA A 344 -13.14 -2.80 28.32
C ALA A 344 -11.78 -3.39 28.80
N GLU A 345 -11.08 -2.70 29.71
CA GLU A 345 -9.71 -3.04 30.13
C GLU A 345 -9.57 -4.47 30.63
N SER A 346 -10.53 -4.94 31.47
CA SER A 346 -10.50 -6.31 32.00
C SER A 346 -10.65 -7.41 30.96
N ALA A 347 -11.13 -7.06 29.75
CA ALA A 347 -11.29 -7.95 28.61
C ALA A 347 -10.18 -7.75 27.56
N SER A 348 -9.38 -6.66 27.69
CA SER A 348 -8.35 -6.28 26.74
C SER A 348 -7.01 -6.99 27.03
N TRP A 349 -6.20 -7.16 25.99
CA TRP A 349 -4.93 -7.88 26.07
C TRP A 349 -3.77 -6.92 25.82
N PHE A 350 -2.73 -7.01 26.65
CA PHE A 350 -1.57 -6.15 26.57
C PHE A 350 -0.28 -6.95 26.75
N THR A 351 0.79 -6.55 26.08
CA THR A 351 2.11 -7.18 26.24
C THR A 351 3.25 -6.27 25.81
N THR A 352 4.42 -6.51 26.44
CA THR A 352 5.73 -6.00 26.01
C THR A 352 6.68 -7.15 25.61
N ASN A 353 6.26 -8.42 25.80
CA ASN A 353 7.11 -9.55 25.45
C ASN A 353 6.85 -10.07 24.03
N GLU A 354 7.91 -10.47 23.34
CA GLU A 354 7.90 -10.90 21.95
C GLU A 354 6.99 -12.13 21.68
N GLN A 355 6.87 -13.06 22.63
CA GLN A 355 6.08 -14.26 22.42
C GLN A 355 4.58 -13.94 22.35
N ASP A 356 4.10 -13.13 23.27
CA ASP A 356 2.67 -12.74 23.31
C ASP A 356 2.35 -11.70 22.23
N LEU A 357 3.33 -10.86 21.86
CA LEU A 357 3.24 -10.00 20.68
C LEU A 357 3.01 -10.83 19.41
N GLY A 358 3.72 -11.95 19.27
CA GLY A 358 3.51 -12.93 18.20
C GLY A 358 2.04 -13.40 18.13
N LYS A 359 1.45 -13.76 19.29
CA LYS A 359 0.04 -14.19 19.36
C LYS A 359 -0.95 -13.07 18.97
N MET A 360 -0.69 -11.83 19.35
CA MET A 360 -1.53 -10.69 18.95
C MET A 360 -1.47 -10.46 17.44
N ARG A 361 -0.29 -10.59 16.86
CA ARG A 361 -0.10 -10.54 15.40
C ARG A 361 -0.80 -11.71 14.70
N GLU A 362 -0.76 -12.93 15.26
CA GLU A 362 -1.53 -14.08 14.78
C GLU A 362 -3.04 -13.81 14.81
N PHE A 363 -3.56 -13.23 15.88
CA PHE A 363 -4.97 -12.81 15.97
C PHE A 363 -5.34 -11.87 14.81
N ARG A 364 -4.53 -10.84 14.57
CA ARG A 364 -4.75 -9.92 13.45
C ARG A 364 -4.71 -10.64 12.10
N HIS A 365 -3.72 -11.51 11.88
CA HIS A 365 -3.56 -12.23 10.62
C HIS A 365 -4.61 -13.33 10.41
N ALA A 366 -5.22 -13.83 11.46
CA ALA A 366 -6.27 -14.85 11.37
C ALA A 366 -7.50 -14.36 10.60
N LEU A 367 -7.84 -13.06 10.68
CA LEU A 367 -9.05 -12.54 10.03
C LEU A 367 -8.98 -12.63 8.50
N PRO A 368 -7.95 -12.12 7.79
CA PRO A 368 -7.82 -12.33 6.35
C PRO A 368 -7.83 -13.80 5.94
N VAL A 369 -7.22 -14.68 6.73
CA VAL A 369 -7.20 -16.13 6.48
C VAL A 369 -8.61 -16.70 6.57
N THR A 370 -9.34 -16.39 7.65
CA THR A 370 -10.73 -16.87 7.85
C THR A 370 -11.68 -16.33 6.80
N VAL A 371 -11.50 -15.07 6.37
CA VAL A 371 -12.23 -14.48 5.24
C VAL A 371 -11.97 -15.29 3.95
N ASN A 372 -10.72 -15.64 3.67
CA ASN A 372 -10.39 -16.44 2.49
C ASN A 372 -10.97 -17.87 2.56
N GLU A 373 -10.97 -18.51 3.74
CA GLU A 373 -11.65 -19.79 3.96
C GLU A 373 -13.17 -19.70 3.65
N ARG A 374 -13.82 -18.59 4.04
CA ARG A 374 -15.23 -18.30 3.72
C ARG A 374 -15.44 -18.16 2.20
N VAL A 375 -14.55 -17.43 1.52
CA VAL A 375 -14.56 -17.27 0.05
C VAL A 375 -14.48 -18.61 -0.66
N VAL A 376 -13.57 -19.49 -0.23
CA VAL A 376 -13.44 -20.85 -0.79
C VAL A 376 -14.71 -21.67 -0.56
N ARG A 377 -15.27 -21.61 0.66
CA ARG A 377 -16.52 -22.31 1.02
C ARG A 377 -17.70 -21.84 0.18
N ASN A 378 -17.83 -20.53 -0.02
CA ASN A 378 -18.92 -19.92 -0.78
C ASN A 378 -18.76 -20.10 -2.30
N LYS A 379 -17.57 -20.49 -2.80
CA LYS A 379 -17.24 -20.58 -4.23
C LYS A 379 -17.54 -19.28 -5.00
N GLN A 380 -17.44 -18.17 -4.31
CA GLN A 380 -17.62 -16.81 -4.83
C GLN A 380 -16.40 -15.96 -4.47
N LYS A 381 -16.11 -14.91 -5.27
CA LYS A 381 -15.05 -13.94 -4.93
C LYS A 381 -15.56 -12.96 -3.89
N LYS A 382 -14.73 -12.65 -2.89
CA LYS A 382 -15.00 -11.50 -1.99
C LYS A 382 -14.94 -10.19 -2.78
N ILE A 383 -15.72 -9.21 -2.35
CA ILE A 383 -15.61 -7.84 -2.82
C ILE A 383 -15.11 -6.99 -1.65
N GLY A 384 -13.85 -6.60 -1.72
CA GLY A 384 -13.17 -5.81 -0.69
C GLY A 384 -12.99 -4.36 -1.11
N THR A 385 -13.27 -3.43 -0.20
CA THR A 385 -13.08 -1.99 -0.42
C THR A 385 -11.63 -1.58 -0.14
N ASP A 386 -11.23 -0.42 -0.71
CA ASP A 386 -9.85 0.12 -0.59
C ASP A 386 -9.88 1.66 -0.75
N MET A 387 -10.88 2.32 -0.17
CA MET A 387 -11.00 3.76 -0.18
C MET A 387 -10.54 4.36 1.13
N ALA A 388 -9.89 5.54 1.08
CA ALA A 388 -9.64 6.39 2.23
C ALA A 388 -10.39 7.71 2.08
N VAL A 389 -10.76 8.30 3.21
CA VAL A 389 -11.43 9.61 3.29
C VAL A 389 -10.67 10.52 4.26
N PRO A 390 -10.87 11.86 4.18
CA PRO A 390 -10.32 12.78 5.17
C PRO A 390 -10.73 12.39 6.60
N ASP A 391 -9.83 12.61 7.57
CA ASP A 391 -10.04 12.19 8.96
C ASP A 391 -11.35 12.73 9.56
N ASP A 392 -11.70 13.98 9.25
CA ASP A 392 -12.95 14.63 9.71
C ASP A 392 -14.22 14.06 9.05
N LYS A 393 -14.09 13.27 8.00
CA LYS A 393 -15.20 12.60 7.29
C LYS A 393 -15.29 11.12 7.65
N PHE A 394 -14.29 10.56 8.35
CA PHE A 394 -14.17 9.14 8.57
C PHE A 394 -15.37 8.54 9.33
N ALA A 395 -15.80 9.14 10.45
CA ALA A 395 -16.93 8.63 11.23
C ALA A 395 -18.23 8.55 10.41
N SER A 396 -18.48 9.55 9.56
CA SER A 396 -19.66 9.55 8.66
C SER A 396 -19.54 8.50 7.56
N PHE A 397 -18.32 8.24 7.06
CA PHE A 397 -18.08 7.22 6.06
C PHE A 397 -18.21 5.81 6.63
N LEU A 398 -17.73 5.57 7.86
CA LEU A 398 -17.90 4.28 8.54
C LEU A 398 -19.39 3.99 8.81
N ARG A 399 -20.15 4.99 9.24
CA ARG A 399 -21.61 4.86 9.41
C ARG A 399 -22.27 4.48 8.09
N PHE A 400 -21.94 5.18 6.99
CA PHE A 400 -22.44 4.84 5.66
C PHE A 400 -22.09 3.40 5.26
N TYR A 401 -20.86 2.93 5.55
CA TYR A 401 -20.47 1.54 5.32
C TYR A 401 -21.39 0.58 6.05
N LYS A 402 -21.58 0.77 7.36
CA LYS A 402 -22.43 -0.11 8.17
C LYS A 402 -23.86 -0.13 7.65
N ASP A 403 -24.46 1.04 7.44
CA ASP A 403 -25.85 1.14 6.95
C ASP A 403 -26.06 0.39 5.62
N ILE A 404 -25.16 0.56 4.65
CA ILE A 404 -25.31 -0.08 3.35
C ILE A 404 -25.03 -1.58 3.38
N LEU A 405 -24.08 -2.03 4.22
CA LEU A 405 -23.70 -3.42 4.34
C LEU A 405 -24.76 -4.21 5.13
N GLU A 406 -25.23 -3.69 6.26
CA GLU A 406 -26.30 -4.31 7.06
C GLU A 406 -27.60 -4.43 6.27
N SER A 407 -28.01 -3.35 5.56
CA SER A 407 -29.21 -3.37 4.73
C SER A 407 -29.13 -4.34 3.55
N SER A 408 -27.93 -4.79 3.16
CA SER A 408 -27.74 -5.72 2.05
C SER A 408 -28.17 -7.15 2.34
N GLY A 409 -28.13 -7.55 3.62
CA GLY A 409 -28.33 -8.94 4.06
C GLY A 409 -27.21 -9.90 3.64
N ILE A 410 -26.10 -9.40 3.07
CA ILE A 410 -24.92 -10.18 2.68
C ILE A 410 -23.97 -10.26 3.88
N GLU A 411 -23.39 -11.43 4.12
CA GLU A 411 -22.34 -11.59 5.15
C GLU A 411 -21.17 -10.65 4.86
N PHE A 412 -20.70 -9.91 5.87
CA PHE A 412 -19.59 -8.97 5.71
C PHE A 412 -18.76 -8.84 6.99
N VAL A 413 -17.55 -8.34 6.85
CA VAL A 413 -16.66 -7.90 7.93
C VAL A 413 -16.01 -6.57 7.55
N ILE A 414 -15.72 -5.72 8.54
CA ILE A 414 -14.98 -4.46 8.35
C ILE A 414 -13.75 -4.48 9.25
N PHE A 415 -12.57 -4.36 8.66
CA PHE A 415 -11.31 -4.30 9.40
C PHE A 415 -10.27 -3.49 8.64
N GLY A 416 -9.16 -3.18 9.29
CA GLY A 416 -8.00 -2.54 8.63
C GLY A 416 -7.52 -1.29 9.34
N HIS A 417 -6.90 -0.42 8.59
CA HIS A 417 -6.03 0.66 9.03
C HIS A 417 -6.82 1.90 9.49
N ILE A 418 -7.54 1.78 10.62
CA ILE A 418 -8.39 2.87 11.11
C ILE A 418 -7.58 4.13 11.43
N GLY A 419 -6.32 3.97 11.87
CA GLY A 419 -5.39 5.08 12.06
C GLY A 419 -5.25 5.97 10.82
N ASP A 420 -5.28 5.36 9.63
CA ASP A 420 -5.15 6.04 8.34
C ASP A 420 -6.50 6.42 7.70
N SER A 421 -7.60 6.34 8.44
CA SER A 421 -8.97 6.57 7.91
C SER A 421 -9.28 5.69 6.68
N HIS A 422 -8.72 4.46 6.69
CA HIS A 422 -8.78 3.48 5.62
C HIS A 422 -9.20 2.13 6.19
N LEU A 423 -10.35 1.63 5.75
CA LEU A 423 -10.88 0.32 6.15
C LEU A 423 -11.23 -0.54 4.95
N HIS A 424 -11.07 -1.85 5.13
CA HIS A 424 -11.50 -2.86 4.19
C HIS A 424 -12.85 -3.44 4.63
N ALA A 425 -13.94 -3.00 3.99
CA ALA A 425 -15.21 -3.69 4.08
C ALA A 425 -15.19 -4.86 3.08
N ASN A 426 -15.28 -6.08 3.57
CA ASN A 426 -15.28 -7.30 2.76
C ASN A 426 -16.67 -7.94 2.75
N LEU A 427 -17.34 -7.91 1.60
CA LEU A 427 -18.58 -8.64 1.39
C LEU A 427 -18.25 -10.07 0.94
N LEU A 428 -18.95 -11.05 1.53
CA LEU A 428 -18.72 -12.49 1.38
C LEU A 428 -19.94 -13.18 0.71
N PRO A 429 -20.20 -12.92 -0.58
CA PRO A 429 -21.39 -13.41 -1.27
C PRO A 429 -21.40 -14.94 -1.31
N LYS A 430 -22.61 -15.54 -1.23
CA LYS A 430 -22.84 -16.98 -1.27
C LYS A 430 -23.33 -17.47 -2.63
N ASN A 431 -23.72 -16.55 -3.52
CA ASN A 431 -24.23 -16.85 -4.86
C ASN A 431 -24.03 -15.64 -5.80
N GLU A 432 -24.29 -15.84 -7.09
CA GLU A 432 -24.07 -14.80 -8.11
C GLU A 432 -24.99 -13.57 -7.95
N ALA A 433 -26.20 -13.75 -7.41
CA ALA A 433 -27.09 -12.61 -7.13
C ALA A 433 -26.51 -11.71 -6.03
N GLU A 434 -25.97 -12.31 -4.97
CA GLU A 434 -25.25 -11.58 -3.91
C GLU A 434 -23.95 -10.96 -4.43
N ALA A 435 -23.18 -11.68 -5.27
CA ALA A 435 -21.98 -11.14 -5.88
C ALA A 435 -22.27 -9.92 -6.76
N THR A 436 -23.37 -9.94 -7.51
CA THR A 436 -23.82 -8.81 -8.33
C THR A 436 -24.21 -7.62 -7.45
N ARG A 437 -24.99 -7.83 -6.37
CA ARG A 437 -25.31 -6.76 -5.39
C ARG A 437 -24.07 -6.22 -4.71
N SER A 438 -23.11 -7.08 -4.35
CA SER A 438 -21.84 -6.66 -3.73
C SER A 438 -21.07 -5.72 -4.65
N ARG A 439 -21.00 -5.98 -5.96
CA ARG A 439 -20.38 -5.06 -6.93
C ARG A 439 -21.10 -3.70 -7.00
N GLN A 440 -22.43 -3.69 -6.91
CA GLN A 440 -23.22 -2.45 -6.88
C GLN A 440 -22.95 -1.64 -5.59
N ILE A 441 -22.91 -2.34 -4.44
CA ILE A 441 -22.57 -1.74 -3.14
C ILE A 441 -21.15 -1.13 -3.19
N TYR A 442 -20.17 -1.87 -3.72
CA TYR A 442 -18.82 -1.37 -3.91
C TYR A 442 -18.78 -0.06 -4.73
N GLY A 443 -19.52 0.01 -5.83
CA GLY A 443 -19.65 1.24 -6.63
C GLY A 443 -20.24 2.41 -5.84
N ARG A 444 -21.25 2.16 -4.98
CA ARG A 444 -21.84 3.17 -4.10
C ARG A 444 -20.85 3.64 -3.03
N CYS A 445 -20.05 2.74 -2.47
CA CYS A 445 -19.01 3.08 -1.51
C CYS A 445 -17.94 4.00 -2.14
N ILE A 446 -17.51 3.70 -3.37
CA ILE A 446 -16.60 4.57 -4.13
C ILE A 446 -17.22 5.94 -4.38
N ALA A 447 -18.47 6.01 -4.83
CA ALA A 447 -19.13 7.29 -5.07
C ALA A 447 -19.22 8.13 -3.79
N GLN A 448 -19.52 7.50 -2.65
CA GLN A 448 -19.54 8.17 -1.35
C GLN A 448 -18.16 8.68 -0.93
N ALA A 449 -17.10 7.87 -1.13
CA ALA A 449 -15.74 8.30 -0.84
C ALA A 449 -15.33 9.53 -1.66
N ILE A 450 -15.62 9.52 -2.97
CA ILE A 450 -15.36 10.67 -3.86
C ILE A 450 -16.14 11.92 -3.39
N MET A 451 -17.42 11.78 -3.04
CA MET A 451 -18.23 12.91 -2.53
C MET A 451 -17.69 13.52 -1.23
N LEU A 452 -17.04 12.71 -0.41
CA LEU A 452 -16.40 13.16 0.83
C LEU A 452 -14.97 13.70 0.62
N GLY A 453 -14.50 13.83 -0.62
CA GLY A 453 -13.12 14.27 -0.93
C GLY A 453 -12.06 13.19 -0.68
N GLY A 454 -12.47 11.93 -0.66
CA GLY A 454 -11.59 10.76 -0.51
C GLY A 454 -11.00 10.27 -1.82
N CYS A 455 -10.28 9.14 -1.76
CA CYS A 455 -9.64 8.48 -2.90
C CYS A 455 -10.29 7.12 -3.23
N VAL A 456 -10.13 6.66 -4.47
CA VAL A 456 -10.69 5.38 -4.94
C VAL A 456 -9.77 4.19 -4.67
N SER A 457 -8.51 4.47 -4.37
CA SER A 457 -7.53 3.46 -3.97
C SER A 457 -6.54 4.05 -2.97
N ALA A 458 -6.54 3.51 -1.77
CA ALA A 458 -5.63 3.91 -0.70
C ALA A 458 -4.29 3.16 -0.79
N GLU A 459 -4.33 1.85 -1.10
CA GLU A 459 -3.15 0.98 -1.09
C GLU A 459 -2.97 0.10 -2.33
N HIS A 460 -4.06 -0.46 -2.88
CA HIS A 460 -3.97 -1.54 -3.88
C HIS A 460 -3.52 -1.09 -5.27
N GLY A 461 -3.55 0.19 -5.56
CA GLY A 461 -3.36 0.73 -6.91
C GLY A 461 -4.65 0.74 -7.73
N ILE A 462 -4.55 1.18 -8.96
CA ILE A 462 -5.65 1.26 -9.94
C ILE A 462 -5.67 0.05 -10.86
N GLY A 463 -4.52 -0.33 -11.37
CA GLY A 463 -4.38 -1.42 -12.33
C GLY A 463 -5.36 -1.30 -13.49
N LYS A 464 -5.89 -2.45 -13.92
CA LYS A 464 -6.94 -2.53 -14.95
C LYS A 464 -8.35 -2.51 -14.37
N LEU A 465 -8.52 -2.91 -13.08
CA LEU A 465 -9.84 -3.10 -12.47
C LEU A 465 -10.47 -1.80 -11.98
N LYS A 466 -9.68 -0.81 -11.53
CA LYS A 466 -10.21 0.43 -10.93
C LYS A 466 -10.15 1.65 -11.86
N ARG A 467 -9.65 1.54 -13.09
CA ARG A 467 -9.49 2.67 -14.02
C ARG A 467 -10.79 3.47 -14.27
N ASN A 468 -11.94 2.80 -14.32
CA ASN A 468 -13.23 3.51 -14.48
C ASN A 468 -13.59 4.33 -13.23
N TYR A 469 -13.19 3.89 -12.05
CA TYR A 469 -13.38 4.64 -10.81
C TYR A 469 -12.39 5.80 -10.70
N LEU A 470 -11.16 5.62 -11.17
CA LEU A 470 -10.22 6.73 -11.31
C LEU A 470 -10.76 7.78 -12.29
N ALA A 471 -11.35 7.36 -13.41
CA ALA A 471 -12.00 8.26 -14.36
C ALA A 471 -13.16 9.03 -13.74
N ALA A 472 -13.99 8.37 -12.93
CA ALA A 472 -15.08 9.03 -12.20
C ALA A 472 -14.57 10.04 -11.15
N MET A 473 -13.41 9.77 -10.53
CA MET A 473 -12.79 10.67 -9.54
C MET A 473 -12.12 11.88 -10.20
N MET A 474 -11.33 11.64 -11.27
CA MET A 474 -10.44 12.64 -11.86
C MET A 474 -11.11 13.43 -13.00
N GLY A 475 -12.00 12.80 -13.77
CA GLY A 475 -12.54 13.36 -15.00
C GLY A 475 -11.54 13.32 -16.18
N GLU A 476 -12.05 13.59 -17.39
CA GLU A 476 -11.29 13.44 -18.64
C GLU A 476 -10.06 14.35 -18.71
N ARG A 477 -10.15 15.59 -18.22
CA ARG A 477 -9.05 16.54 -18.23
C ARG A 477 -7.80 15.97 -17.56
N TYR A 478 -7.94 15.49 -16.34
CA TYR A 478 -6.80 15.01 -15.56
C TYR A 478 -6.26 13.67 -16.01
N LEU A 479 -7.13 12.83 -16.61
CA LEU A 479 -6.66 11.61 -17.29
C LEU A 479 -5.83 11.93 -18.54
N ASN A 480 -6.17 12.98 -19.27
CA ASN A 480 -5.36 13.46 -20.38
C ASN A 480 -4.01 14.00 -19.91
N GLU A 481 -3.96 14.73 -18.78
CA GLU A 481 -2.70 15.18 -18.19
C GLU A 481 -1.81 13.98 -17.77
N MET A 482 -2.37 12.92 -17.19
CA MET A 482 -1.64 11.67 -16.91
C MET A 482 -1.14 11.00 -18.20
N ALA A 483 -1.96 10.99 -19.26
CA ALA A 483 -1.57 10.45 -20.56
C ALA A 483 -0.44 11.27 -21.22
N GLU A 484 -0.37 12.58 -21.01
CA GLU A 484 0.76 13.42 -21.45
C GLU A 484 2.06 12.99 -20.75
N VAL A 485 2.03 12.76 -19.44
CA VAL A 485 3.18 12.23 -18.67
C VAL A 485 3.65 10.90 -19.27
N LYS A 486 2.71 9.99 -19.53
CA LYS A 486 3.05 8.69 -20.11
C LYS A 486 3.64 8.83 -21.53
N ARG A 487 3.07 9.66 -22.40
CA ARG A 487 3.59 9.90 -23.74
C ARG A 487 5.00 10.50 -23.74
N ALA A 488 5.35 11.31 -22.75
CA ALA A 488 6.71 11.85 -22.62
C ALA A 488 7.76 10.76 -22.36
N LEU A 489 7.40 9.69 -21.62
CA LEU A 489 8.32 8.61 -21.22
C LEU A 489 8.15 7.33 -22.04
N ASP A 490 6.98 7.10 -22.61
CA ASP A 490 6.64 5.93 -23.43
C ASP A 490 5.75 6.37 -24.63
N PRO A 491 6.35 7.01 -25.65
CA PRO A 491 5.59 7.57 -26.77
C PRO A 491 4.78 6.54 -27.57
N LYS A 492 5.20 5.28 -27.59
CA LYS A 492 4.49 4.20 -28.28
C LYS A 492 3.50 3.46 -27.40
N GLY A 493 3.44 3.80 -26.10
CA GLY A 493 2.53 3.19 -25.14
C GLY A 493 2.71 1.69 -24.99
N ILE A 494 3.95 1.19 -25.00
CA ILE A 494 4.21 -0.26 -24.90
C ILE A 494 4.13 -0.79 -23.48
N LEU A 495 4.43 0.03 -22.44
CA LEU A 495 4.54 -0.39 -21.05
C LEU A 495 3.17 -0.41 -20.35
N GLY A 496 2.88 -1.48 -19.62
CA GLY A 496 1.76 -1.56 -18.68
C GLY A 496 0.39 -1.21 -19.29
N ARG A 497 0.11 -1.61 -20.53
CA ARG A 497 -1.11 -1.25 -21.26
C ARG A 497 -2.36 -1.50 -20.46
N GLY A 498 -3.23 -0.49 -20.41
CA GLY A 498 -4.50 -0.52 -19.71
C GLY A 498 -4.41 -0.39 -18.18
N ASN A 499 -3.21 -0.28 -17.59
CA ASN A 499 -3.05 0.10 -16.19
C ASN A 499 -3.31 1.60 -16.03
N VAL A 500 -3.84 2.00 -14.88
CA VAL A 500 -4.16 3.37 -14.46
C VAL A 500 -5.31 3.97 -15.29
N PHE A 501 -5.24 4.01 -16.61
CA PHE A 501 -6.28 4.55 -17.49
C PHE A 501 -6.39 3.77 -18.81
N SER A 502 -7.43 4.06 -19.57
CA SER A 502 -7.68 3.40 -20.88
C SER A 502 -6.66 3.84 -21.92
N GLU A 503 -6.25 2.92 -22.81
CA GLU A 503 -5.39 3.20 -23.96
C GLU A 503 -5.96 4.26 -24.90
N ALA A 504 -7.27 4.49 -24.90
CA ALA A 504 -7.92 5.53 -25.69
C ALA A 504 -7.35 6.93 -25.43
N TYR A 505 -6.86 7.21 -24.20
CA TYR A 505 -6.21 8.48 -23.87
C TYR A 505 -4.80 8.62 -24.49
N LEU A 506 -4.20 7.54 -25.00
CA LEU A 506 -2.89 7.59 -25.65
C LEU A 506 -2.98 7.85 -27.17
N THR A 507 -4.15 7.62 -27.77
CA THR A 507 -4.41 7.76 -29.21
C THR A 507 -5.16 9.05 -29.56
N ALA A 508 -5.52 9.83 -28.57
CA ALA A 508 -6.27 11.08 -28.70
C ALA A 508 -5.35 12.29 -29.05
#